data_55092629865152642d7f89f2fea251df
#
_entry.id   55092629865152642d7f89f2fea251df
#
_cell.length_a   1.000
_cell.length_b   1.000
_cell.length_c   1.000
_cell.angle_alpha   90.00
_cell.angle_beta   90.00
_cell.angle_gamma   90.00
#
_symmetry.space_group_name_H-M   'P 1'
#
loop_
_entity.id
_entity.type
_entity.pdbx_description
1 polymer ?
#
loop_
_entity_poly.entity_id
_entity_poly.type
_entity_poly.pdbx_seq_one_letter_code
_entity_poly.pdbx_strand_id
1 'polypeptide(L)'
;TQKFLSITIIKILMFAPKKMFKKDEFYKYAVKHRGISSLTLHRYQSRWYGSMTPYIIEERQLNVAQMDVFSRLMMDRIIFLGTGIDDQVANIVEAQLLFLESVDAKRDITIYINSPGGSVYAGLGIYDTMQFVKPDISTVCTGIAASMGAVLQCAGTKGKRAALKHARIMIHQPLGGAEGPASDIEITAREIQKLKKELYEIIAHHTGQPYKKIWQDADRDFWMTAEESKAYGMIDEVLIGKKS
;
A
#
# COMPACT_ATOMS: atom_id res chain seq x y z
N THR A 1 -13.42 3.50 -36.49
CA THR A 1 -12.05 3.10 -36.91
C THR A 1 -11.10 2.96 -35.73
N GLN A 2 -11.18 3.80 -34.70
CA GLN A 2 -10.32 3.70 -33.48
C GLN A 2 -10.60 2.48 -32.58
N LYS A 3 -11.84 1.98 -32.51
CA LYS A 3 -12.22 0.77 -31.72
C LYS A 3 -11.61 -0.52 -32.28
N PHE A 4 -11.52 -0.64 -33.59
CA PHE A 4 -10.93 -1.82 -34.25
C PHE A 4 -9.40 -1.90 -34.07
N LEU A 5 -8.71 -0.76 -34.02
CA LEU A 5 -7.26 -0.72 -33.77
C LEU A 5 -6.88 -1.23 -32.37
N SER A 6 -7.66 -0.86 -31.35
CA SER A 6 -7.41 -1.27 -29.97
C SER A 6 -7.51 -2.80 -29.78
N ILE A 7 -8.53 -3.42 -30.34
CA ILE A 7 -8.76 -4.89 -30.24
C ILE A 7 -7.67 -5.67 -31.02
N THR A 8 -7.22 -5.15 -32.14
CA THR A 8 -6.18 -5.80 -32.95
C THR A 8 -4.82 -5.77 -32.26
N ILE A 9 -4.47 -4.66 -31.56
CA ILE A 9 -3.22 -4.54 -30.79
C ILE A 9 -3.23 -5.53 -29.60
N ILE A 10 -4.34 -5.65 -28.88
CA ILE A 10 -4.49 -6.58 -27.74
C ILE A 10 -4.39 -8.04 -28.22
N LYS A 11 -5.03 -8.42 -29.33
CA LYS A 11 -4.90 -9.78 -29.88
C LYS A 11 -3.46 -10.12 -30.32
N ILE A 12 -2.72 -9.18 -30.87
CA ILE A 12 -1.32 -9.38 -31.28
C ILE A 12 -0.42 -9.62 -30.04
N LEU A 13 -0.68 -8.94 -28.91
CA LEU A 13 0.10 -9.09 -27.68
C LEU A 13 -0.23 -10.40 -26.92
N MET A 14 -1.46 -10.92 -27.01
CA MET A 14 -1.88 -12.15 -26.32
C MET A 14 -1.50 -13.45 -27.07
N PHE A 15 -1.25 -13.40 -28.38
CA PHE A 15 -0.96 -14.59 -29.22
C PHE A 15 0.43 -14.58 -29.85
N ALA A 16 1.34 -13.70 -29.43
CA ALA A 16 2.72 -13.77 -29.88
C ALA A 16 3.40 -15.05 -29.33
N PRO A 17 3.97 -15.91 -30.19
CA PRO A 17 4.70 -17.08 -29.73
C PRO A 17 5.87 -16.64 -28.86
N LYS A 18 6.27 -17.46 -27.88
CA LYS A 18 7.31 -17.25 -26.84
C LYS A 18 8.75 -16.92 -27.36
N LYS A 19 8.93 -16.54 -28.62
CA LYS A 19 10.15 -15.91 -29.10
C LYS A 19 10.03 -14.41 -28.92
N MET A 20 10.74 -13.90 -27.93
CA MET A 20 10.91 -12.48 -27.66
C MET A 20 11.39 -11.77 -28.93
N PHE A 21 10.48 -11.08 -29.64
CA PHE A 21 10.87 -10.18 -30.73
C PHE A 21 11.81 -9.13 -30.13
N LYS A 22 12.97 -8.94 -30.76
CA LYS A 22 13.84 -7.81 -30.44
C LYS A 22 12.99 -6.53 -30.56
N LYS A 23 13.14 -5.59 -29.63
CA LYS A 23 12.36 -4.33 -29.55
C LYS A 23 12.23 -3.63 -30.92
N ASP A 24 13.28 -3.68 -31.74
CA ASP A 24 13.32 -3.09 -33.07
C ASP A 24 12.49 -3.82 -34.13
N GLU A 25 12.34 -5.14 -34.02
CA GLU A 25 11.53 -5.93 -34.95
C GLU A 25 10.03 -5.73 -34.72
N PHE A 26 9.61 -5.64 -33.46
CA PHE A 26 8.22 -5.30 -33.11
C PHE A 26 7.86 -3.89 -33.58
N TYR A 27 8.75 -2.91 -33.38
CA TYR A 27 8.53 -1.54 -33.82
C TYR A 27 8.38 -1.46 -35.33
N LYS A 28 9.29 -2.10 -36.09
CA LYS A 28 9.24 -2.17 -37.57
C LYS A 28 7.95 -2.84 -38.06
N TYR A 29 7.54 -3.92 -37.44
CA TYR A 29 6.30 -4.62 -37.80
C TYR A 29 5.07 -3.75 -37.56
N ALA A 30 4.96 -3.14 -36.38
CA ALA A 30 3.81 -2.31 -36.01
C ALA A 30 3.67 -1.08 -36.92
N VAL A 31 4.77 -0.38 -37.20
CA VAL A 31 4.75 0.87 -37.99
C VAL A 31 4.68 0.58 -39.49
N LYS A 32 5.54 -0.31 -40.03
CA LYS A 32 5.63 -0.54 -41.49
C LYS A 32 4.55 -1.46 -42.04
N HIS A 33 4.16 -2.52 -41.30
CA HIS A 33 3.24 -3.51 -41.84
C HIS A 33 1.80 -3.33 -41.34
N ARG A 34 1.60 -2.67 -40.18
CA ARG A 34 0.25 -2.45 -39.62
C ARG A 34 -0.20 -0.99 -39.66
N GLY A 35 0.64 -0.08 -40.14
CA GLY A 35 0.29 1.33 -40.31
C GLY A 35 0.00 2.07 -38.99
N ILE A 36 0.49 1.53 -37.86
CA ILE A 36 0.33 2.18 -36.55
C ILE A 36 1.26 3.37 -36.48
N SER A 37 0.75 4.57 -36.21
CA SER A 37 1.60 5.75 -36.11
C SER A 37 2.66 5.58 -35.02
N SER A 38 3.89 5.98 -35.31
CA SER A 38 5.01 5.92 -34.35
C SER A 38 4.71 6.66 -33.06
N LEU A 39 3.95 7.77 -33.13
CA LEU A 39 3.47 8.53 -31.97
C LEU A 39 2.49 7.73 -31.10
N THR A 40 1.58 7.00 -31.74
CA THR A 40 0.63 6.13 -31.03
C THR A 40 1.36 4.98 -30.35
N LEU A 41 2.32 4.37 -31.03
CA LEU A 41 3.14 3.30 -30.47
C LEU A 41 4.00 3.80 -29.30
N HIS A 42 4.60 4.99 -29.42
CA HIS A 42 5.40 5.60 -28.38
C HIS A 42 4.57 5.98 -27.14
N ARG A 43 3.34 6.51 -27.33
CA ARG A 43 2.40 6.76 -26.20
C ARG A 43 1.98 5.48 -25.49
N TYR A 44 1.82 4.38 -26.22
CA TYR A 44 1.54 3.07 -25.63
C TYR A 44 2.73 2.56 -24.84
N GLN A 45 3.93 2.63 -25.40
CA GLN A 45 5.15 2.18 -24.74
C GLN A 45 5.47 3.03 -23.50
N SER A 46 5.33 4.35 -23.56
CA SER A 46 5.56 5.22 -22.39
C SER A 46 4.56 4.98 -21.24
N ARG A 47 3.31 4.65 -21.54
CA ARG A 47 2.34 4.21 -20.54
C ARG A 47 2.69 2.85 -19.92
N TRP A 48 3.25 1.92 -20.71
CA TRP A 48 3.67 0.60 -20.21
C TRP A 48 4.89 0.66 -19.30
N TYR A 49 5.84 1.55 -19.58
CA TYR A 49 7.04 1.72 -18.74
C TYR A 49 6.80 2.59 -17.51
N GLY A 50 5.71 3.35 -17.47
CA GLY A 50 5.38 4.26 -16.36
C GLY A 50 4.44 3.67 -15.30
N SER A 51 3.81 2.53 -15.57
CA SER A 51 2.89 1.89 -14.61
C SER A 51 3.02 0.37 -14.67
N MET A 52 3.50 -0.22 -13.59
CA MET A 52 3.49 -1.68 -13.40
C MET A 52 2.10 -2.20 -12.98
N THR A 53 1.10 -1.33 -12.95
CA THR A 53 -0.26 -1.69 -12.55
C THR A 53 -1.00 -2.35 -13.70
N PRO A 54 -1.41 -3.62 -13.58
CA PRO A 54 -2.17 -4.30 -14.61
C PRO A 54 -3.59 -3.71 -14.74
N TYR A 55 -4.10 -3.66 -15.98
CA TYR A 55 -5.45 -3.21 -16.26
C TYR A 55 -6.38 -4.40 -16.40
N ILE A 56 -7.59 -4.26 -15.86
CA ILE A 56 -8.69 -5.22 -15.96
C ILE A 56 -9.74 -4.66 -16.92
N ILE A 57 -10.29 -5.51 -17.78
CA ILE A 57 -11.45 -5.20 -18.60
C ILE A 57 -12.63 -5.93 -17.98
N GLU A 58 -13.59 -5.18 -17.45
CA GLU A 58 -14.83 -5.71 -16.89
C GLU A 58 -15.99 -5.43 -17.86
N GLU A 59 -16.63 -6.49 -18.37
CA GLU A 59 -17.84 -6.36 -19.15
C GLU A 59 -19.05 -6.24 -18.20
N ARG A 60 -19.71 -5.09 -18.23
CA ARG A 60 -21.03 -4.90 -17.61
C ARG A 60 -22.06 -4.82 -18.72
N GLN A 61 -23.29 -5.20 -18.44
CA GLN A 61 -24.40 -5.41 -19.43
C GLN A 61 -24.59 -4.29 -20.47
N LEU A 62 -24.01 -3.11 -20.30
CA LEU A 62 -24.11 -1.98 -21.23
C LEU A 62 -22.79 -1.23 -21.51
N ASN A 63 -21.69 -1.49 -20.78
CA ASN A 63 -20.43 -0.77 -20.97
C ASN A 63 -19.22 -1.64 -20.60
N VAL A 64 -18.18 -1.58 -21.42
CA VAL A 64 -16.85 -2.12 -21.11
C VAL A 64 -16.05 -1.02 -20.42
N ALA A 65 -15.74 -1.19 -19.15
CA ALA A 65 -14.86 -0.28 -18.40
C ALA A 65 -13.46 -0.87 -18.27
N GLN A 66 -12.45 -0.11 -18.70
CA GLN A 66 -11.06 -0.44 -18.44
C GLN A 66 -10.64 0.29 -17.16
N MET A 67 -10.20 -0.45 -16.15
CA MET A 67 -9.68 0.11 -14.91
C MET A 67 -8.41 -0.64 -14.48
N ASP A 68 -7.57 -0.01 -13.68
CA ASP A 68 -6.44 -0.71 -13.07
C ASP A 68 -6.90 -1.61 -11.91
N VAL A 69 -6.03 -2.55 -11.53
CA VAL A 69 -6.39 -3.55 -10.51
C VAL A 69 -6.66 -2.92 -9.14
N PHE A 70 -5.96 -1.84 -8.77
CA PHE A 70 -6.17 -1.21 -7.46
C PHE A 70 -7.51 -0.46 -7.42
N SER A 71 -7.88 0.22 -8.51
CA SER A 71 -9.21 0.82 -8.66
C SER A 71 -10.32 -0.24 -8.58
N ARG A 72 -10.10 -1.42 -9.17
CA ARG A 72 -11.06 -2.53 -9.07
C ARG A 72 -11.18 -3.06 -7.64
N LEU A 73 -10.06 -3.24 -6.94
CA LEU A 73 -10.06 -3.67 -5.53
C LEU A 73 -10.74 -2.63 -4.63
N MET A 74 -10.53 -1.34 -4.88
CA MET A 74 -11.18 -0.25 -4.14
C MET A 74 -12.71 -0.30 -4.25
N MET A 75 -13.28 -0.76 -5.38
CA MET A 75 -14.73 -0.99 -5.48
C MET A 75 -15.23 -2.08 -4.52
N ASP A 76 -14.38 -3.02 -4.14
CA ASP A 76 -14.64 -4.03 -3.11
C ASP A 76 -14.18 -3.57 -1.71
N ARG A 77 -13.90 -2.27 -1.56
CA ARG A 77 -13.46 -1.62 -0.32
C ARG A 77 -12.10 -2.10 0.19
N ILE A 78 -11.23 -2.44 -0.75
CA ILE A 78 -9.86 -2.90 -0.48
C ILE A 78 -8.87 -1.83 -0.91
N ILE A 79 -8.05 -1.37 0.02
CA ILE A 79 -6.91 -0.48 -0.20
C ILE A 79 -5.63 -1.31 -0.11
N PHE A 80 -4.68 -1.09 -0.99
CA PHE A 80 -3.39 -1.78 -0.98
C PHE A 80 -2.25 -0.81 -0.72
N LEU A 81 -1.68 -0.85 0.50
CA LEU A 81 -0.50 -0.09 0.91
C LEU A 81 0.76 -0.96 0.71
N GLY A 82 1.28 -0.98 -0.52
CA GLY A 82 2.35 -1.88 -0.97
C GLY A 82 3.70 -1.22 -1.18
N THR A 83 3.97 -0.06 -0.56
CA THR A 83 5.19 0.73 -0.77
C THR A 83 5.60 1.49 0.48
N GLY A 84 6.70 2.25 0.41
CA GLY A 84 7.09 3.21 1.44
C GLY A 84 6.04 4.31 1.61
N ILE A 85 5.93 4.84 2.82
CA ILE A 85 4.95 5.87 3.19
C ILE A 85 5.62 7.24 3.04
N ASP A 86 5.13 8.00 2.07
CA ASP A 86 5.45 9.42 1.86
C ASP A 86 4.15 10.24 1.78
N ASP A 87 4.28 11.55 1.58
CA ASP A 87 3.14 12.47 1.53
C ASP A 87 2.17 12.14 0.39
N GLN A 88 2.69 11.66 -0.76
CA GLN A 88 1.85 11.30 -1.89
C GLN A 88 1.03 10.04 -1.60
N VAL A 89 1.66 9.04 -1.03
CA VAL A 89 0.98 7.79 -0.61
C VAL A 89 -0.06 8.08 0.46
N ALA A 90 0.27 8.93 1.44
CA ALA A 90 -0.66 9.32 2.49
C ALA A 90 -1.90 10.00 1.92
N ASN A 91 -1.72 11.04 1.09
CA ASN A 91 -2.83 11.75 0.44
C ASN A 91 -3.75 10.79 -0.35
N ILE A 92 -3.19 9.78 -1.04
CA ILE A 92 -3.97 8.80 -1.79
C ILE A 92 -4.78 7.89 -0.85
N VAL A 93 -4.15 7.35 0.19
CA VAL A 93 -4.83 6.45 1.14
C VAL A 93 -5.90 7.19 1.92
N GLU A 94 -5.63 8.39 2.40
CA GLU A 94 -6.59 9.25 3.11
C GLU A 94 -7.79 9.57 2.21
N ALA A 95 -7.56 9.97 0.95
CA ALA A 95 -8.63 10.24 0.00
C ALA A 95 -9.47 8.97 -0.28
N GLN A 96 -8.85 7.79 -0.36
CA GLN A 96 -9.56 6.52 -0.53
C GLN A 96 -10.42 6.17 0.68
N LEU A 97 -9.91 6.38 1.91
CA LEU A 97 -10.67 6.15 3.14
C LEU A 97 -11.91 7.05 3.21
N LEU A 98 -11.73 8.36 2.98
CA LEU A 98 -12.83 9.33 2.98
C LEU A 98 -13.85 9.04 1.87
N PHE A 99 -13.40 8.66 0.68
CA PHE A 99 -14.28 8.26 -0.41
C PHE A 99 -15.11 7.03 -0.04
N LEU A 100 -14.47 5.99 0.48
CA LEU A 100 -15.16 4.75 0.86
C LEU A 100 -16.16 4.98 2.01
N GLU A 101 -15.85 5.83 2.97
CA GLU A 101 -16.81 6.25 3.99
C GLU A 101 -18.01 6.96 3.35
N SER A 102 -17.79 7.89 2.42
CA SER A 102 -18.86 8.62 1.76
C SER A 102 -19.81 7.73 0.95
N VAL A 103 -19.30 6.61 0.42
CA VAL A 103 -20.09 5.63 -0.34
C VAL A 103 -20.93 4.75 0.58
N ASP A 104 -20.34 4.25 1.67
CA ASP A 104 -21.03 3.42 2.66
C ASP A 104 -20.29 3.47 4.02
N ALA A 105 -20.86 4.17 4.98
CA ALA A 105 -20.27 4.36 6.29
C ALA A 105 -20.45 3.16 7.25
N LYS A 106 -21.13 2.07 6.81
CA LYS A 106 -21.42 0.91 7.68
C LYS A 106 -20.58 -0.33 7.35
N ARG A 107 -20.08 -0.41 6.12
CA ARG A 107 -19.28 -1.56 5.69
C ARG A 107 -17.81 -1.33 5.98
N ASP A 108 -17.13 -2.37 6.43
CA ASP A 108 -15.70 -2.35 6.70
C ASP A 108 -14.88 -1.93 5.47
N ILE A 109 -13.72 -1.35 5.75
CA ILE A 109 -12.66 -1.10 4.76
C ILE A 109 -11.48 -2.01 5.10
N THR A 110 -10.91 -2.69 4.12
CA THR A 110 -9.73 -3.56 4.34
C THR A 110 -8.49 -2.91 3.75
N ILE A 111 -7.45 -2.76 4.57
CA ILE A 111 -6.14 -2.29 4.11
C ILE A 111 -5.15 -3.46 4.12
N TYR A 112 -4.68 -3.85 2.93
CA TYR A 112 -3.57 -4.79 2.78
C TYR A 112 -2.25 -4.03 2.89
N ILE A 113 -1.38 -4.45 3.82
CA ILE A 113 -0.13 -3.76 4.14
C ILE A 113 1.06 -4.63 3.74
N ASN A 114 1.93 -4.07 2.90
CA ASN A 114 3.25 -4.61 2.55
C ASN A 114 4.23 -3.43 2.44
N SER A 115 4.55 -2.82 3.57
CA SER A 115 5.26 -1.54 3.64
C SER A 115 6.45 -1.58 4.61
N PRO A 116 7.60 -1.05 4.22
CA PRO A 116 8.74 -0.86 5.12
C PRO A 116 8.54 0.31 6.10
N GLY A 117 7.41 1.04 6.03
CA GLY A 117 7.20 2.30 6.74
C GLY A 117 7.63 3.51 5.93
N GLY A 118 8.01 4.60 6.59
CA GLY A 118 8.41 5.85 5.94
C GLY A 118 8.20 7.07 6.82
N SER A 119 7.75 8.18 6.21
CA SER A 119 7.51 9.45 6.90
C SER A 119 6.54 9.31 8.06
N VAL A 120 6.96 9.76 9.25
CA VAL A 120 6.12 9.72 10.45
C VAL A 120 4.89 10.60 10.29
N TYR A 121 5.05 11.83 9.80
CA TYR A 121 3.91 12.75 9.64
C TYR A 121 2.89 12.23 8.62
N ALA A 122 3.36 11.74 7.48
CA ALA A 122 2.51 11.11 6.47
C ALA A 122 1.76 9.89 7.04
N GLY A 123 2.45 9.06 7.82
CA GLY A 123 1.85 7.90 8.48
C GLY A 123 0.85 8.27 9.57
N LEU A 124 1.09 9.33 10.34
CA LEU A 124 0.14 9.84 11.34
C LEU A 124 -1.13 10.39 10.67
N GLY A 125 -1.02 11.05 9.50
CA GLY A 125 -2.20 11.47 8.72
C GLY A 125 -3.09 10.29 8.32
N ILE A 126 -2.47 9.20 7.83
CA ILE A 126 -3.21 7.95 7.54
C ILE A 126 -3.83 7.38 8.82
N TYR A 127 -3.06 7.31 9.92
CA TYR A 127 -3.52 6.80 11.20
C TYR A 127 -4.74 7.56 11.70
N ASP A 128 -4.66 8.88 11.77
CA ASP A 128 -5.76 9.71 12.23
C ASP A 128 -7.00 9.56 11.35
N THR A 129 -6.81 9.47 10.03
CA THR A 129 -7.91 9.23 9.09
C THR A 129 -8.55 7.86 9.32
N MET A 130 -7.75 6.80 9.57
CA MET A 130 -8.27 5.47 9.94
C MET A 130 -9.11 5.50 11.22
N GLN A 131 -8.73 6.32 12.21
CA GLN A 131 -9.49 6.46 13.47
C GLN A 131 -10.70 7.38 13.31
N PHE A 132 -10.68 8.32 12.36
CA PHE A 132 -11.73 9.32 12.16
C PHE A 132 -12.93 8.78 11.38
N VAL A 133 -12.71 7.95 10.36
CA VAL A 133 -13.80 7.39 9.52
C VAL A 133 -14.66 6.42 10.33
N LYS A 134 -15.96 6.38 10.02
CA LYS A 134 -16.94 5.52 10.72
C LYS A 134 -16.82 4.03 10.46
N PRO A 135 -16.49 3.58 9.23
CA PRO A 135 -16.29 2.15 8.96
C PRO A 135 -15.20 1.56 9.85
N ASP A 136 -15.37 0.32 10.29
CA ASP A 136 -14.28 -0.45 10.87
C ASP A 136 -13.17 -0.66 9.84
N ILE A 137 -11.92 -0.53 10.27
CA ILE A 137 -10.76 -0.72 9.42
C ILE A 137 -10.13 -2.09 9.71
N SER A 138 -10.23 -3.01 8.77
CA SER A 138 -9.51 -4.28 8.82
C SER A 138 -8.11 -4.11 8.23
N THR A 139 -7.07 -4.62 8.91
CA THR A 139 -5.69 -4.57 8.41
C THR A 139 -5.12 -5.96 8.20
N VAL A 140 -4.44 -6.19 7.08
CA VAL A 140 -3.87 -7.50 6.71
C VAL A 140 -2.43 -7.33 6.25
N CYS A 141 -1.45 -7.75 7.06
CA CYS A 141 -0.05 -7.77 6.64
C CYS A 141 0.21 -8.95 5.69
N THR A 142 0.65 -8.65 4.44
CA THR A 142 0.89 -9.69 3.43
C THR A 142 2.34 -10.11 3.29
N GLY A 143 3.29 -9.25 3.58
CA GLY A 143 4.73 -9.51 3.51
C GLY A 143 5.44 -8.89 4.70
N ILE A 144 5.50 -7.57 4.71
CA ILE A 144 6.14 -6.79 5.76
C ILE A 144 5.26 -5.64 6.22
N ALA A 145 5.22 -5.39 7.51
CA ALA A 145 4.71 -4.16 8.10
C ALA A 145 5.77 -3.66 9.09
N ALA A 146 6.62 -2.71 8.66
CA ALA A 146 7.72 -2.23 9.48
C ALA A 146 7.57 -0.73 9.78
N SER A 147 8.09 -0.29 10.94
CA SER A 147 8.12 1.13 11.32
C SER A 147 6.70 1.73 11.30
N MET A 148 6.47 2.82 10.57
CA MET A 148 5.12 3.37 10.38
C MET A 148 4.13 2.35 9.81
N GLY A 149 4.56 1.40 8.97
CA GLY A 149 3.71 0.30 8.50
C GLY A 149 3.21 -0.60 9.64
N ALA A 150 4.02 -0.82 10.67
CA ALA A 150 3.64 -1.58 11.86
C ALA A 150 2.63 -0.80 12.73
N VAL A 151 2.80 0.51 12.83
CA VAL A 151 1.83 1.39 13.51
C VAL A 151 0.46 1.30 12.85
N LEU A 152 0.41 1.44 11.52
CA LEU A 152 -0.84 1.32 10.76
C LEU A 152 -1.45 -0.10 10.85
N GLN A 153 -0.60 -1.14 10.88
CA GLN A 153 -1.06 -2.53 11.02
C GLN A 153 -1.76 -2.74 12.36
N CYS A 154 -1.20 -2.28 13.46
CA CYS A 154 -1.83 -2.46 14.78
C CYS A 154 -3.00 -1.50 15.02
N ALA A 155 -3.11 -0.41 14.24
CA ALA A 155 -4.16 0.60 14.33
C ALA A 155 -5.50 0.17 13.74
N GLY A 156 -5.59 -0.97 13.08
CA GLY A 156 -6.86 -1.55 12.64
C GLY A 156 -7.82 -1.81 13.79
N THR A 157 -9.10 -1.93 13.48
CA THR A 157 -10.15 -2.22 14.46
C THR A 157 -9.83 -3.54 15.20
N LYS A 158 -9.90 -3.52 16.52
CA LYS A 158 -9.62 -4.70 17.35
C LYS A 158 -10.51 -5.89 16.93
N GLY A 159 -9.90 -7.05 16.75
CA GLY A 159 -10.55 -8.25 16.24
C GLY A 159 -10.53 -8.37 14.71
N LYS A 160 -10.06 -7.33 13.99
CA LYS A 160 -10.00 -7.29 12.51
C LYS A 160 -8.59 -7.07 11.96
N ARG A 161 -7.56 -7.32 12.78
CA ARG A 161 -6.15 -7.16 12.40
C ARG A 161 -5.53 -8.53 12.15
N ALA A 162 -4.99 -8.75 10.97
CA ALA A 162 -4.47 -10.06 10.59
C ALA A 162 -3.10 -9.98 9.91
N ALA A 163 -2.41 -11.10 9.82
CA ALA A 163 -1.21 -11.25 9.00
C ALA A 163 -1.18 -12.62 8.33
N LEU A 164 -0.59 -12.70 7.15
CA LEU A 164 -0.29 -13.99 6.52
C LEU A 164 0.82 -14.71 7.29
N LYS A 165 0.82 -16.05 7.24
CA LYS A 165 1.71 -16.93 8.02
C LYS A 165 3.20 -16.53 7.99
N HIS A 166 3.69 -16.07 6.86
CA HIS A 166 5.12 -15.74 6.68
C HIS A 166 5.41 -14.23 6.76
N ALA A 167 4.40 -13.42 7.05
CA ALA A 167 4.58 -11.98 7.23
C ALA A 167 5.50 -11.67 8.42
N ARG A 168 6.08 -10.48 8.38
CA ARG A 168 6.92 -9.92 9.44
C ARG A 168 6.41 -8.56 9.85
N ILE A 169 6.40 -8.33 11.14
CA ILE A 169 6.08 -7.01 11.71
C ILE A 169 7.29 -6.52 12.49
N MET A 170 7.67 -5.27 12.31
CA MET A 170 8.82 -4.70 12.99
C MET A 170 8.50 -3.33 13.56
N ILE A 171 8.80 -3.16 14.83
CA ILE A 171 8.74 -1.86 15.51
C ILE A 171 10.14 -1.37 15.85
N HIS A 172 10.36 -0.08 15.75
CA HIS A 172 11.57 0.60 16.18
C HIS A 172 11.30 2.08 16.47
N GLN A 173 12.28 2.75 17.09
CA GLN A 173 12.20 4.19 17.31
C GLN A 173 12.26 4.98 16.00
N PRO A 174 11.63 6.17 15.94
CA PRO A 174 11.70 7.01 14.75
C PRO A 174 13.16 7.40 14.46
N LEU A 175 13.52 7.36 13.17
CA LEU A 175 14.80 7.87 12.68
C LEU A 175 14.65 9.33 12.33
N GLY A 176 15.66 10.14 12.67
CA GLY A 176 15.70 11.54 12.32
C GLY A 176 17.07 12.14 12.57
N GLY A 177 17.30 13.30 11.98
CA GLY A 177 18.53 14.08 12.14
C GLY A 177 18.27 15.54 11.85
N ALA A 178 19.17 16.40 12.24
CA ALA A 178 19.15 17.82 11.95
C ALA A 178 20.56 18.35 11.71
N GLU A 179 20.66 19.30 10.80
CA GLU A 179 21.87 20.09 10.53
C GLU A 179 21.50 21.57 10.60
N GLY A 180 22.42 22.40 11.08
CA GLY A 180 22.22 23.83 11.18
C GLY A 180 22.71 24.41 12.49
N PRO A 181 22.23 25.61 12.90
CA PRO A 181 22.52 26.23 14.18
C PRO A 181 22.12 25.31 15.35
N ALA A 182 22.89 25.40 16.46
CA ALA A 182 22.65 24.56 17.64
C ALA A 182 21.22 24.63 18.16
N SER A 183 20.57 25.78 18.12
CA SER A 183 19.19 25.98 18.54
C SER A 183 18.21 25.21 17.66
N ASP A 184 18.44 25.13 16.34
CA ASP A 184 17.57 24.42 15.40
C ASP A 184 17.72 22.91 15.58
N ILE A 185 18.94 22.44 15.83
CA ILE A 185 19.22 21.02 16.15
C ILE A 185 18.48 20.63 17.43
N GLU A 186 18.51 21.49 18.48
CA GLU A 186 17.81 21.22 19.74
C GLU A 186 16.28 21.20 19.58
N ILE A 187 15.71 22.11 18.78
CA ILE A 187 14.27 22.13 18.46
C ILE A 187 13.87 20.84 17.77
N THR A 188 14.61 20.44 16.74
CA THR A 188 14.35 19.20 15.98
C THR A 188 14.49 17.96 16.87
N ALA A 189 15.52 17.89 17.71
CA ALA A 189 15.69 16.78 18.64
C ALA A 189 14.52 16.66 19.64
N ARG A 190 14.01 17.78 20.14
CA ARG A 190 12.82 17.79 21.00
C ARG A 190 11.57 17.30 20.28
N GLU A 191 11.40 17.66 19.01
CA GLU A 191 10.26 17.20 18.21
C GLU A 191 10.34 15.69 17.95
N ILE A 192 11.52 15.18 17.59
CA ILE A 192 11.72 13.72 17.41
C ILE A 192 11.37 12.95 18.70
N GLN A 193 11.72 13.50 19.88
CA GLN A 193 11.37 12.86 21.17
C GLN A 193 9.85 12.87 21.43
N LYS A 194 9.13 13.92 21.02
CA LYS A 194 7.66 13.95 21.12
C LYS A 194 7.04 12.90 20.21
N LEU A 195 7.47 12.85 18.96
CA LEU A 195 6.99 11.83 18.01
C LEU A 195 7.29 10.41 18.50
N LYS A 196 8.48 10.16 19.05
CA LYS A 196 8.82 8.87 19.65
C LYS A 196 7.83 8.50 20.76
N LYS A 197 7.52 9.43 21.64
CA LYS A 197 6.56 9.21 22.72
C LYS A 197 5.17 8.89 22.18
N GLU A 198 4.68 9.70 21.25
CA GLU A 198 3.35 9.56 20.63
C GLU A 198 3.19 8.22 19.91
N LEU A 199 4.15 7.84 19.07
CA LEU A 199 4.11 6.55 18.38
C LEU A 199 4.09 5.36 19.36
N TYR A 200 4.84 5.45 20.45
CA TYR A 200 4.86 4.39 21.45
C TYR A 200 3.56 4.32 22.26
N GLU A 201 2.92 5.46 22.53
CA GLU A 201 1.60 5.53 23.13
C GLU A 201 0.53 4.91 22.22
N ILE A 202 0.58 5.19 20.91
CA ILE A 202 -0.30 4.57 19.90
C ILE A 202 -0.11 3.05 19.89
N ILE A 203 1.12 2.56 19.79
CA ILE A 203 1.39 1.11 19.79
C ILE A 203 0.93 0.46 21.11
N ALA A 204 1.21 1.08 22.25
CA ALA A 204 0.78 0.58 23.55
C ALA A 204 -0.75 0.50 23.67
N HIS A 205 -1.46 1.53 23.18
CA HIS A 205 -2.92 1.56 23.14
C HIS A 205 -3.51 0.40 22.34
N HIS A 206 -3.05 0.20 21.12
CA HIS A 206 -3.61 -0.81 20.21
C HIS A 206 -3.20 -2.24 20.55
N THR A 207 -1.99 -2.43 21.12
CA THR A 207 -1.49 -3.78 21.48
C THR A 207 -1.93 -4.22 22.87
N GLY A 208 -2.22 -3.28 23.75
CA GLY A 208 -2.45 -3.53 25.18
C GLY A 208 -1.15 -3.80 25.97
N GLN A 209 0.02 -3.61 25.34
CA GLN A 209 1.31 -3.75 26.02
C GLN A 209 1.58 -2.51 26.89
N PRO A 210 2.25 -2.70 28.05
CA PRO A 210 2.70 -1.57 28.85
C PRO A 210 3.63 -0.63 28.05
N TYR A 211 3.46 0.67 28.13
CA TYR A 211 4.31 1.66 27.45
C TYR A 211 5.80 1.41 27.69
N LYS A 212 6.19 1.06 28.93
CA LYS A 212 7.59 0.75 29.27
C LYS A 212 8.14 -0.44 28.46
N LYS A 213 7.30 -1.43 28.15
CA LYS A 213 7.69 -2.57 27.32
C LYS A 213 7.91 -2.15 25.87
N ILE A 214 6.98 -1.34 25.31
CA ILE A 214 7.15 -0.78 23.97
C ILE A 214 8.44 0.02 23.88
N TRP A 215 8.71 0.86 24.89
CA TRP A 215 9.92 1.67 24.96
C TRP A 215 11.22 0.84 24.92
N GLN A 216 11.21 -0.30 25.61
CA GLN A 216 12.37 -1.22 25.65
C GLN A 216 12.55 -1.99 24.34
N ASP A 217 11.43 -2.57 23.83
CA ASP A 217 11.46 -3.41 22.65
C ASP A 217 11.77 -2.60 21.37
N ALA A 218 11.18 -1.42 21.24
CA ALA A 218 11.35 -0.56 20.05
C ALA A 218 12.61 0.34 20.10
N ASP A 219 13.52 0.16 21.04
CA ASP A 219 14.79 0.90 21.06
C ASP A 219 15.66 0.58 19.84
N ARG A 220 15.58 -0.64 19.34
CA ARG A 220 16.17 -1.11 18.09
C ARG A 220 15.13 -1.88 17.30
N ASP A 221 15.51 -2.38 16.12
CA ASP A 221 14.63 -3.16 15.26
C ASP A 221 14.13 -4.42 15.99
N PHE A 222 12.90 -4.40 16.40
CA PHE A 222 12.24 -5.52 17.06
C PHE A 222 11.33 -6.25 16.07
N TRP A 223 11.86 -7.33 15.50
CA TRP A 223 11.20 -8.15 14.51
C TRP A 223 10.33 -9.23 15.14
N MET A 224 9.13 -9.39 14.60
CA MET A 224 8.16 -10.40 15.01
C MET A 224 7.68 -11.20 13.79
N THR A 225 7.61 -12.50 13.94
CA THR A 225 6.82 -13.38 13.05
C THR A 225 5.32 -13.09 13.23
N ALA A 226 4.48 -13.65 12.36
CA ALA A 226 3.03 -13.49 12.49
C ALA A 226 2.50 -14.00 13.84
N GLU A 227 3.00 -15.15 14.31
CA GLU A 227 2.60 -15.74 15.60
C GLU A 227 3.09 -14.90 16.80
N GLU A 228 4.33 -14.42 16.77
CA GLU A 228 4.85 -13.51 17.78
C GLU A 228 4.08 -12.18 17.80
N SER A 229 3.72 -11.65 16.61
CA SER A 229 2.92 -10.43 16.48
C SER A 229 1.53 -10.59 17.08
N LYS A 230 0.91 -11.77 16.92
CA LYS A 230 -0.35 -12.09 17.57
C LYS A 230 -0.20 -12.16 19.09
N ALA A 231 0.82 -12.84 19.58
CA ALA A 231 1.09 -12.92 21.02
C ALA A 231 1.41 -11.54 21.64
N TYR A 232 2.03 -10.66 20.86
CA TYR A 232 2.36 -9.30 21.26
C TYR A 232 1.14 -8.36 21.23
N GLY A 233 0.10 -8.69 20.46
CA GLY A 233 -1.11 -7.88 20.31
C GLY A 233 -1.08 -6.92 19.12
N MET A 234 -0.08 -7.04 18.24
CA MET A 234 -0.01 -6.26 16.99
C MET A 234 -1.10 -6.66 15.99
N ILE A 235 -1.53 -7.91 16.06
CA ILE A 235 -2.61 -8.48 15.25
C ILE A 235 -3.50 -9.38 16.11
N ASP A 236 -4.67 -9.72 15.60
CA ASP A 236 -5.65 -10.58 16.27
C ASP A 236 -5.63 -12.01 15.70
N GLU A 237 -5.27 -12.17 14.41
CA GLU A 237 -5.32 -13.47 13.73
C GLU A 237 -4.14 -13.68 12.77
N VAL A 238 -3.70 -14.93 12.66
CA VAL A 238 -2.77 -15.38 11.62
C VAL A 238 -3.56 -16.14 10.57
N LEU A 239 -3.59 -15.61 9.35
CA LEU A 239 -4.29 -16.23 8.22
C LEU A 239 -3.45 -17.37 7.63
N ILE A 240 -3.96 -18.58 7.76
CA ILE A 240 -3.36 -19.79 7.19
C ILE A 240 -4.15 -20.12 5.91
N GLY A 241 -3.44 -20.32 4.80
CA GLY A 241 -4.05 -20.72 3.54
C GLY A 241 -4.85 -22.02 3.68
N LYS A 242 -5.80 -22.26 2.78
CA LYS A 242 -6.54 -23.54 2.76
C LYS A 242 -5.53 -24.69 2.78
N LYS A 243 -5.72 -25.63 3.72
CA LYS A 243 -5.03 -26.92 3.64
C LYS A 243 -5.45 -27.55 2.31
N SER A 244 -4.47 -27.79 1.44
CA SER A 244 -4.64 -28.63 0.25
C SER A 244 -4.98 -30.06 0.65
#